data_849ba0e4befa24ab7b4bc47239a2b085
#
_entry.id   849ba0e4befa24ab7b4bc47239a2b085
#
_cell.length_a   1.000
_cell.length_b   1.000
_cell.length_c   1.000
_cell.angle_alpha   90.00
_cell.angle_beta   90.00
_cell.angle_gamma   90.00
#
_symmetry.space_group_name_H-M   'P 1'
#
loop_
_entity.id
_entity.type
_entity.pdbx_description
1 polymer ?
#
loop_
_entity_poly.entity_id
_entity_poly.type
_entity_poly.pdbx_seq_one_letter_code
_entity_poly.pdbx_strand_id
1 'polypeptide(L)'
;SDLQIQVTLANGNMYSATLVGTDTTTDLAVIKLDNPPSDLKAVEFADSDKLAVGENVMAIGNPLGYDDTATTGIVSALNRPVTVTDDNNNEIVTNAVQIDAAINPGNSGGPTFNAAGQVIGINSSIASTATSSDSAGSIGIGFAIPSNLVKRVADEIIKDRSEEHTSELQSQ
;
A
#
# COMPACT_ATOMS: atom_id res chain seq x y z
N SER A 1 -16.13 -17.35 -7.36
CA SER A 1 -16.42 -16.23 -8.25
C SER A 1 -15.15 -15.47 -8.54
N ASP A 2 -14.82 -15.38 -9.81
CA ASP A 2 -13.61 -14.65 -10.24
C ASP A 2 -13.79 -13.17 -9.95
N LEU A 3 -12.92 -12.65 -9.06
CA LEU A 3 -12.89 -11.24 -8.76
C LEU A 3 -12.34 -10.49 -9.98
N GLN A 4 -13.19 -9.68 -10.63
CA GLN A 4 -12.72 -8.84 -11.72
C GLN A 4 -12.13 -7.55 -11.19
N ILE A 5 -10.86 -7.33 -11.49
CA ILE A 5 -10.13 -6.13 -11.08
C ILE A 5 -9.87 -5.29 -12.32
N GLN A 6 -10.19 -4.00 -12.23
CA GLN A 6 -9.88 -3.02 -13.27
C GLN A 6 -8.97 -1.95 -12.71
N VAL A 7 -7.97 -1.57 -13.51
CA VAL A 7 -7.05 -0.48 -13.19
C VAL A 7 -7.16 0.58 -14.26
N THR A 8 -7.41 1.82 -13.86
CA THR A 8 -7.45 2.96 -14.77
C THR A 8 -6.16 3.77 -14.58
N LEU A 9 -5.40 3.93 -15.65
CA LEU A 9 -4.18 4.71 -15.63
C LEU A 9 -4.47 6.21 -15.85
N ALA A 10 -3.46 7.05 -15.63
CA ALA A 10 -3.59 8.50 -15.73
C ALA A 10 -4.04 8.99 -17.11
N ASN A 11 -3.77 8.22 -18.16
CA ASN A 11 -4.22 8.53 -19.52
C ASN A 11 -5.71 8.21 -19.76
N GLY A 12 -6.43 7.69 -18.77
CA GLY A 12 -7.83 7.32 -18.86
C GLY A 12 -8.10 5.91 -19.38
N ASN A 13 -7.08 5.17 -19.81
CA ASN A 13 -7.25 3.80 -20.30
C ASN A 13 -7.44 2.83 -19.15
N MET A 14 -8.36 1.88 -19.34
CA MET A 14 -8.68 0.85 -18.36
C MET A 14 -8.03 -0.48 -18.76
N TYR A 15 -7.51 -1.19 -17.78
CA TYR A 15 -6.85 -2.47 -17.93
C TYR A 15 -7.43 -3.48 -16.95
N SER A 16 -7.63 -4.70 -17.41
CA SER A 16 -7.94 -5.81 -16.50
C SER A 16 -6.69 -6.22 -15.74
N ALA A 17 -6.87 -6.63 -14.48
CA ALA A 17 -5.79 -7.09 -13.63
C ALA A 17 -6.18 -8.38 -12.94
N THR A 18 -5.16 -9.15 -12.56
CA THR A 18 -5.31 -10.41 -11.84
C THR A 18 -4.68 -10.28 -10.46
N LEU A 19 -5.36 -10.80 -9.44
CA LEU A 19 -4.80 -10.86 -8.09
C LEU A 19 -3.69 -11.91 -8.06
N VAL A 20 -2.46 -11.46 -7.76
CA VAL A 20 -1.30 -12.36 -7.61
C VAL A 20 -1.32 -13.01 -6.23
N GLY A 21 -1.62 -12.24 -5.20
CA GLY A 21 -1.73 -12.73 -3.84
C GLY A 21 -1.92 -11.60 -2.83
N THR A 22 -2.14 -12.02 -1.60
CA THR A 22 -2.34 -11.10 -0.47
C THR A 22 -1.46 -11.52 0.70
N ASP A 23 -1.15 -10.55 1.55
CA ASP A 23 -0.51 -10.78 2.83
C ASP A 23 -1.39 -10.23 3.94
N THR A 24 -1.86 -11.10 4.82
CA THR A 24 -2.76 -10.71 5.89
C THR A 24 -2.08 -9.93 7.01
N THR A 25 -0.77 -10.13 7.18
CA THR A 25 0.00 -9.48 8.25
C THR A 25 0.18 -7.98 8.02
N THR A 26 0.30 -7.57 6.75
CA THR A 26 0.51 -6.17 6.38
C THR A 26 -0.70 -5.55 5.71
N ASP A 27 -1.75 -6.33 5.43
CA ASP A 27 -2.93 -5.90 4.66
C ASP A 27 -2.55 -5.40 3.26
N LEU A 28 -1.60 -6.06 2.63
CA LEU A 28 -1.14 -5.75 1.28
C LEU A 28 -1.64 -6.79 0.28
N ALA A 29 -1.89 -6.34 -0.93
CA ALA A 29 -2.23 -7.20 -2.07
C ALA A 29 -1.34 -6.82 -3.25
N VAL A 30 -0.99 -7.81 -4.05
CA VAL A 30 -0.29 -7.61 -5.32
C VAL A 30 -1.23 -7.99 -6.45
N ILE A 31 -1.42 -7.07 -7.38
CA ILE A 31 -2.18 -7.28 -8.60
C ILE A 31 -1.28 -7.06 -9.80
N LYS A 32 -1.59 -7.73 -10.90
CA LYS A 32 -0.82 -7.64 -12.15
C LYS A 32 -1.76 -7.31 -13.30
N LEU A 33 -1.41 -6.31 -14.09
CA LEU A 33 -2.14 -6.01 -15.33
C LEU A 33 -2.00 -7.18 -16.31
N ASP A 34 -3.12 -7.62 -16.91
CA ASP A 34 -3.11 -8.77 -17.81
C ASP A 34 -2.39 -8.45 -19.13
N ASN A 35 -2.63 -7.26 -19.67
CA ASN A 35 -2.00 -6.80 -20.91
C ASN A 35 -1.49 -5.37 -20.69
N PRO A 36 -0.36 -5.21 -19.97
CA PRO A 36 0.13 -3.87 -19.65
C PRO A 36 0.60 -3.12 -20.90
N PRO A 37 0.47 -1.78 -20.91
CA PRO A 37 1.02 -0.99 -22.00
C PRO A 37 2.56 -1.08 -21.97
N SER A 38 3.18 -0.94 -23.15
CA SER A 38 4.64 -1.05 -23.28
C SER A 38 5.41 0.09 -22.63
N ASP A 39 4.76 1.22 -22.39
CA ASP A 39 5.36 2.43 -21.81
C ASP A 39 5.08 2.58 -20.31
N LEU A 40 4.63 1.51 -19.65
CA LEU A 40 4.39 1.52 -18.21
C LEU A 40 5.70 1.71 -17.46
N LYS A 41 5.75 2.76 -16.64
CA LYS A 41 6.94 3.10 -15.86
C LYS A 41 6.74 2.75 -14.40
N ALA A 42 7.66 1.95 -13.86
CA ALA A 42 7.65 1.61 -12.45
C ALA A 42 8.07 2.82 -11.59
N VAL A 43 7.35 3.02 -10.49
CA VAL A 43 7.71 4.03 -9.49
C VAL A 43 8.96 3.58 -8.74
N GLU A 44 9.79 4.54 -8.32
CA GLU A 44 10.96 4.27 -7.50
C GLU A 44 10.57 4.20 -6.03
N PHE A 45 11.06 3.17 -5.31
CA PHE A 45 10.92 3.04 -3.87
C PHE A 45 12.13 3.65 -3.16
N ALA A 46 11.85 4.45 -2.13
CA ALA A 46 12.89 4.93 -1.23
C ALA A 46 13.33 3.80 -0.29
N ASP A 47 14.50 3.96 0.29
CA ASP A 47 14.94 3.13 1.42
C ASP A 47 14.28 3.66 2.70
N SER A 48 13.24 2.98 3.18
CA SER A 48 12.48 3.43 4.34
C SER A 48 13.27 3.33 5.66
N ASP A 49 14.37 2.59 5.69
CA ASP A 49 15.26 2.55 6.86
C ASP A 49 16.03 3.86 7.05
N LYS A 50 16.09 4.69 6.01
CA LYS A 50 16.75 6.00 6.04
C LYS A 50 15.82 7.17 6.29
N LEU A 51 14.54 6.92 6.52
CA LEU A 51 13.57 7.98 6.82
C LEU A 51 13.93 8.67 8.14
N ALA A 52 13.69 9.98 8.18
CA ALA A 52 13.85 10.79 9.38
C ALA A 52 12.55 11.51 9.74
N VAL A 53 12.29 11.63 11.02
CA VAL A 53 11.18 12.44 11.52
C VAL A 53 11.37 13.87 11.06
N GLY A 54 10.29 14.48 10.55
CA GLY A 54 10.32 15.82 9.98
C GLY A 54 10.45 15.87 8.45
N GLU A 55 10.75 14.75 7.78
CA GLU A 55 10.78 14.74 6.32
C GLU A 55 9.41 15.06 5.74
N ASN A 56 9.39 15.86 4.66
CA ASN A 56 8.17 16.19 3.95
C ASN A 56 7.65 14.98 3.17
N VAL A 57 6.34 14.77 3.23
CA VAL A 57 5.67 13.67 2.52
C VAL A 57 4.40 14.17 1.83
N MET A 58 4.00 13.43 0.79
CA MET A 58 2.75 13.63 0.09
C MET A 58 2.07 12.28 -0.13
N ALA A 59 0.85 12.15 0.40
CA ALA A 59 0.03 10.96 0.18
C ALA A 59 -0.91 11.21 -1.01
N ILE A 60 -0.94 10.26 -1.93
CA ILE A 60 -1.77 10.34 -3.15
C ILE A 60 -2.84 9.25 -3.08
N GLY A 61 -4.06 9.60 -3.47
CA GLY A 61 -5.17 8.67 -3.58
C GLY A 61 -6.09 9.04 -4.73
N ASN A 62 -6.98 8.11 -5.06
CA ASN A 62 -8.01 8.31 -6.06
C ASN A 62 -9.35 7.78 -5.51
N PRO A 63 -9.95 8.54 -4.59
CA PRO A 63 -11.07 8.03 -3.78
C PRO A 63 -12.34 7.71 -4.56
N LEU A 64 -12.58 8.35 -5.68
CA LEU A 64 -13.81 8.18 -6.45
C LEU A 64 -13.56 7.76 -7.89
N GLY A 65 -12.30 7.54 -8.28
CA GLY A 65 -11.94 7.15 -9.65
C GLY A 65 -12.01 8.30 -10.65
N TYR A 66 -12.27 9.53 -10.20
CA TYR A 66 -12.40 10.69 -11.08
C TYR A 66 -11.17 11.58 -11.09
N ASP A 67 -10.67 11.93 -9.92
CA ASP A 67 -9.51 12.81 -9.77
C ASP A 67 -8.62 12.33 -8.64
N ASP A 68 -7.33 12.45 -8.83
CA ASP A 68 -6.37 12.18 -7.78
C ASP A 68 -6.48 13.22 -6.67
N THR A 69 -6.36 12.77 -5.44
CA THR A 69 -6.28 13.65 -4.28
C THR A 69 -4.89 13.56 -3.67
N ALA A 70 -4.42 14.68 -3.16
CA ALA A 70 -3.12 14.75 -2.50
C ALA A 70 -3.28 15.39 -1.13
N THR A 71 -2.64 14.79 -0.13
CA THR A 71 -2.48 15.39 1.18
C THR A 71 -1.00 15.46 1.50
N THR A 72 -0.58 16.54 2.17
CA THR A 72 0.82 16.75 2.52
C THR A 72 1.01 16.78 4.03
N GLY A 73 2.20 16.46 4.46
CA GLY A 73 2.58 16.51 5.86
C GLY A 73 4.04 16.15 6.02
N ILE A 74 4.36 15.65 7.20
CA ILE A 74 5.71 15.21 7.56
C ILE A 74 5.67 13.79 8.14
N VAL A 75 6.82 13.14 8.16
CA VAL A 75 7.02 11.95 8.97
C VAL A 75 6.99 12.36 10.43
N SER A 76 6.02 11.87 11.18
CA SER A 76 5.80 12.21 12.59
C SER A 76 6.51 11.23 13.53
N ALA A 77 6.58 9.97 13.17
CA ALA A 77 7.25 8.93 13.94
C ALA A 77 7.63 7.74 13.07
N LEU A 78 8.60 6.97 13.52
CA LEU A 78 9.07 5.77 12.83
C LEU A 78 8.88 4.55 13.73
N ASN A 79 8.80 3.37 13.09
CA ASN A 79 8.70 2.08 13.77
C ASN A 79 7.54 2.02 14.78
N ARG A 80 6.39 2.58 14.39
CA ARG A 80 5.20 2.57 15.25
C ARG A 80 4.50 1.22 15.11
N PRO A 81 4.34 0.47 16.22
CA PRO A 81 3.48 -0.71 16.20
C PRO A 81 2.04 -0.26 15.98
N VAL A 82 1.42 -0.83 14.96
CA VAL A 82 0.00 -0.57 14.65
C VAL A 82 -0.74 -1.89 14.60
N THR A 83 -2.03 -1.84 14.92
CA THR A 83 -2.92 -2.96 14.84
C THR A 83 -3.84 -2.78 13.64
N VAL A 84 -3.92 -3.81 12.82
CA VAL A 84 -4.84 -3.90 11.70
C VAL A 84 -5.81 -5.02 12.03
N THR A 85 -7.11 -4.74 12.01
CA THR A 85 -8.13 -5.76 12.24
C THR A 85 -8.69 -6.21 10.91
N ASP A 86 -8.54 -7.49 10.58
CA ASP A 86 -9.11 -8.08 9.37
C ASP A 86 -10.58 -8.46 9.56
N ASP A 87 -11.20 -8.99 8.49
CA ASP A 87 -12.62 -9.38 8.49
C ASP A 87 -12.94 -10.51 9.50
N ASN A 88 -11.94 -11.21 9.98
CA ASN A 88 -12.07 -12.29 10.97
C ASN A 88 -11.78 -11.80 12.40
N ASN A 89 -11.66 -10.50 12.63
CA ASN A 89 -11.27 -9.87 13.89
C ASN A 89 -9.89 -10.29 14.41
N ASN A 90 -9.00 -10.73 13.52
CA ASN A 90 -7.61 -11.01 13.88
C ASN A 90 -6.84 -9.69 13.99
N GLU A 91 -6.18 -9.50 15.11
CA GLU A 91 -5.30 -8.36 15.30
C GLU A 91 -3.93 -8.65 14.69
N ILE A 92 -3.50 -7.76 13.81
CA ILE A 92 -2.21 -7.86 13.14
C ILE A 92 -1.38 -6.66 13.58
N VAL A 93 -0.14 -6.91 13.99
CA VAL A 93 0.77 -5.85 14.43
C VAL A 93 1.90 -5.73 13.42
N THR A 94 2.09 -4.53 12.87
CA THR A 94 3.21 -4.22 11.99
C THR A 94 3.80 -2.87 12.37
N ASN A 95 5.10 -2.68 12.13
CA ASN A 95 5.75 -1.40 12.37
C ASN A 95 5.49 -0.47 11.20
N ALA A 96 4.89 0.67 11.47
CA ALA A 96 4.46 1.62 10.47
C ALA A 96 5.21 2.95 10.56
N VAL A 97 5.22 3.70 9.46
CA VAL A 97 5.60 5.10 9.43
C VAL A 97 4.36 5.91 9.79
N GLN A 98 4.47 6.74 10.83
CA GLN A 98 3.41 7.67 11.19
C GLN A 98 3.63 8.99 10.46
N ILE A 99 2.59 9.51 9.83
CA ILE A 99 2.60 10.79 9.14
C ILE A 99 1.42 11.63 9.62
N ASP A 100 1.51 12.95 9.45
CA ASP A 100 0.39 13.85 9.76
C ASP A 100 -0.40 14.26 8.52
N ALA A 101 -0.01 13.81 7.33
CA ALA A 101 -0.85 13.92 6.14
C ALA A 101 -2.15 13.12 6.36
N ALA A 102 -3.28 13.68 5.96
CA ALA A 102 -4.57 13.06 6.18
C ALA A 102 -4.70 11.74 5.41
N ILE A 103 -4.94 10.65 6.12
CA ILE A 103 -5.18 9.32 5.56
C ILE A 103 -6.62 8.92 5.87
N ASN A 104 -7.39 8.66 4.83
CA ASN A 104 -8.80 8.29 4.88
C ASN A 104 -9.03 7.09 3.95
N PRO A 105 -10.18 6.43 4.00
CA PRO A 105 -10.45 5.29 3.11
C PRO A 105 -10.18 5.58 1.63
N GLY A 106 -10.35 6.83 1.19
CA GLY A 106 -10.14 7.23 -0.20
C GLY A 106 -8.69 7.20 -0.68
N ASN A 107 -7.70 7.30 0.19
CA ASN A 107 -6.29 7.18 -0.20
C ASN A 107 -5.60 5.94 0.38
N SER A 108 -6.35 5.07 1.04
CA SER A 108 -5.85 3.77 1.50
C SER A 108 -5.44 2.92 0.30
N GLY A 109 -4.29 2.27 0.40
CA GLY A 109 -3.70 1.50 -0.70
C GLY A 109 -2.87 2.35 -1.67
N GLY A 110 -3.00 3.67 -1.63
CA GLY A 110 -2.19 4.58 -2.41
C GLY A 110 -0.81 4.82 -1.80
N PRO A 111 0.11 5.40 -2.57
CA PRO A 111 1.47 5.65 -2.12
C PRO A 111 1.59 6.95 -1.33
N THR A 112 2.56 6.98 -0.43
CA THR A 112 3.10 8.22 0.13
C THR A 112 4.51 8.42 -0.41
N PHE A 113 4.78 9.62 -0.90
CA PHE A 113 6.04 10.00 -1.54
C PHE A 113 6.86 10.92 -0.64
N ASN A 114 8.19 10.85 -0.80
CA ASN A 114 9.10 11.88 -0.27
C ASN A 114 9.23 13.04 -1.27
N ALA A 115 10.04 14.05 -0.92
CA ALA A 115 10.26 15.22 -1.76
C ALA A 115 10.99 14.90 -3.08
N ALA A 116 11.66 13.75 -3.18
CA ALA A 116 12.31 13.29 -4.41
C ALA A 116 11.38 12.48 -5.32
N GLY A 117 10.11 12.30 -4.94
CA GLY A 117 9.15 11.53 -5.73
C GLY A 117 9.29 10.02 -5.57
N GLN A 118 9.96 9.57 -4.54
CA GLN A 118 10.11 8.15 -4.23
C GLN A 118 9.06 7.71 -3.23
N VAL A 119 8.55 6.47 -3.38
CA VAL A 119 7.56 5.90 -2.46
C VAL A 119 8.23 5.53 -1.15
N ILE A 120 7.75 6.09 -0.05
CA ILE A 120 8.23 5.76 1.29
C ILE A 120 7.33 4.74 2.00
N GLY A 121 6.13 4.55 1.50
CA GLY A 121 5.18 3.59 2.07
C GLY A 121 3.85 3.56 1.35
N ILE A 122 3.03 2.58 1.72
CA ILE A 122 1.66 2.42 1.22
C ILE A 122 0.69 2.75 2.36
N ASN A 123 -0.27 3.62 2.09
CA ASN A 123 -1.21 4.14 3.08
C ASN A 123 -2.18 3.06 3.55
N SER A 124 -2.44 3.04 4.85
CA SER A 124 -3.44 2.16 5.44
C SER A 124 -4.42 2.97 6.30
N SER A 125 -5.68 3.02 5.90
CA SER A 125 -6.72 3.73 6.64
C SER A 125 -7.27 2.92 7.83
N ILE A 126 -6.97 1.62 7.87
CA ILE A 126 -7.44 0.73 8.94
C ILE A 126 -6.38 0.50 10.03
N ALA A 127 -5.14 0.90 9.79
CA ALA A 127 -4.09 0.81 10.78
C ALA A 127 -4.30 1.85 11.88
N SER A 128 -4.23 1.42 13.12
CA SER A 128 -4.39 2.30 14.28
C SER A 128 -3.43 1.89 15.40
N THR A 129 -3.11 2.84 16.26
CA THR A 129 -2.41 2.50 17.49
C THR A 129 -3.38 1.86 18.48
N ALA A 130 -2.87 1.01 19.38
CA ALA A 130 -3.68 0.28 20.36
C ALA A 130 -4.52 1.20 21.27
N THR A 131 -4.20 2.50 21.33
CA THR A 131 -4.87 3.48 22.18
C THR A 131 -5.89 4.36 21.45
N SER A 132 -6.04 4.22 20.13
CA SER A 132 -6.87 5.13 19.32
C SER A 132 -8.09 4.46 18.69
N SER A 133 -8.68 3.47 19.36
CA SER A 133 -9.76 2.64 18.82
C SER A 133 -11.07 3.38 18.52
N ASP A 134 -11.25 4.62 18.92
CA ASP A 134 -12.52 5.33 18.87
C ASP A 134 -12.55 6.54 17.92
N SER A 135 -11.53 6.80 17.12
CA SER A 135 -11.52 7.97 16.26
C SER A 135 -12.08 7.66 14.87
N ALA A 136 -13.25 8.24 14.57
CA ALA A 136 -13.80 8.24 13.21
C ALA A 136 -13.11 9.36 12.40
N GLY A 137 -12.21 8.99 11.47
CA GLY A 137 -11.53 9.91 10.58
C GLY A 137 -10.12 10.30 11.03
N SER A 138 -9.43 11.04 10.16
CA SER A 138 -8.05 11.49 10.43
C SER A 138 -8.06 12.68 11.39
N ILE A 139 -7.29 12.53 12.48
CA ILE A 139 -7.09 13.59 13.49
C ILE A 139 -5.63 14.06 13.52
N GLY A 140 -4.95 14.05 12.38
CA GLY A 140 -3.53 14.37 12.28
C GLY A 140 -2.61 13.18 12.55
N ILE A 141 -3.16 11.97 12.50
CA ILE A 141 -2.40 10.72 12.64
C ILE A 141 -2.78 9.80 11.47
N GLY A 142 -1.83 9.48 10.63
CA GLY A 142 -1.98 8.51 9.56
C GLY A 142 -0.82 7.53 9.57
N PHE A 143 -1.03 6.35 8.99
CA PHE A 143 -0.01 5.30 8.95
C PHE A 143 0.22 4.83 7.52
N ALA A 144 1.48 4.57 7.21
CA ALA A 144 1.90 3.95 5.96
C ALA A 144 2.76 2.73 6.27
N ILE A 145 2.53 1.67 5.51
CA ILE A 145 3.38 0.47 5.57
C ILE A 145 4.72 0.82 4.92
N PRO A 146 5.86 0.67 5.61
CA PRO A 146 7.16 1.13 5.09
C PRO A 146 7.53 0.48 3.77
N SER A 147 8.14 1.24 2.87
CA SER A 147 8.46 0.79 1.51
C SER A 147 9.36 -0.46 1.48
N ASN A 148 10.32 -0.59 2.39
CA ASN A 148 11.16 -1.78 2.46
C ASN A 148 10.35 -3.03 2.79
N LEU A 149 9.36 -2.92 3.70
CA LEU A 149 8.47 -4.01 4.04
C LEU A 149 7.52 -4.33 2.88
N VAL A 150 6.96 -3.30 2.22
CA VAL A 150 6.11 -3.47 1.03
C VAL A 150 6.85 -4.25 -0.05
N LYS A 151 8.08 -3.87 -0.35
CA LYS A 151 8.90 -4.53 -1.37
C LYS A 151 9.18 -5.98 -1.02
N ARG A 152 9.54 -6.25 0.23
CA ARG A 152 9.80 -7.63 0.69
C ARG A 152 8.55 -8.50 0.59
N VAL A 153 7.40 -8.01 1.04
CA VAL A 153 6.14 -8.73 0.99
C VAL A 153 5.72 -8.98 -0.47
N ALA A 154 5.82 -7.97 -1.32
CA ALA A 154 5.50 -8.11 -2.74
C ALA A 154 6.39 -9.15 -3.43
N ASP A 155 7.68 -9.13 -3.17
CA ASP A 155 8.64 -10.11 -3.73
C ASP A 155 8.30 -11.54 -3.26
N GLU A 156 7.94 -11.72 -2.01
CA GLU A 156 7.51 -13.03 -1.47
C GLU A 156 6.23 -13.53 -2.14
N ILE A 157 5.23 -12.66 -2.30
CA ILE A 157 3.97 -13.01 -2.98
C ILE A 157 4.22 -13.43 -4.42
N ILE A 158 5.05 -12.69 -5.15
CA ILE A 158 5.38 -13.00 -6.55
C ILE A 158 6.13 -14.33 -6.64
N LYS A 159 7.07 -14.58 -5.75
CA LYS A 159 7.85 -15.81 -5.68
C LYS A 159 6.96 -17.03 -5.41
N ASP A 160 6.08 -16.94 -4.42
CA ASP A 160 5.16 -18.03 -4.06
C ASP A 160 4.24 -18.38 -5.23
N ARG A 161 3.74 -17.40 -5.95
CA ARG A 161 2.91 -17.61 -7.14
C ARG A 161 3.69 -18.35 -8.24
N SER A 162 4.94 -18.00 -8.47
CA SER A 162 5.80 -18.65 -9.45
C SER A 162 6.08 -20.10 -9.08
N GLU A 163 6.32 -20.42 -7.81
CA GLU A 163 6.56 -21.76 -7.31
C GLU A 163 5.30 -22.64 -7.46
N GLU A 164 4.12 -22.14 -7.12
CA GLU A 164 2.85 -22.86 -7.34
C GLU A 164 2.64 -23.20 -8.80
N HIS A 165 2.87 -22.23 -9.69
CA HIS A 165 2.72 -22.44 -11.14
C HIS A 165 3.70 -23.49 -11.67
N THR A 166 4.93 -23.48 -11.20
CA THR A 166 5.94 -24.48 -11.57
C THR A 166 5.55 -25.87 -11.06
N SER A 167 5.02 -25.98 -9.85
CA SER A 167 4.54 -27.23 -9.26
C SER A 167 3.40 -27.84 -10.08
N GLU A 168 2.44 -27.03 -10.52
CA GLU A 168 1.33 -27.48 -11.37
C GLU A 168 1.81 -28.02 -12.73
N LEU A 169 2.81 -27.38 -13.32
CA LEU A 169 3.40 -27.83 -14.58
C LEU A 169 4.17 -29.15 -14.43
N GLN A 170 4.75 -29.42 -13.29
CA GLN A 170 5.48 -30.66 -13.02
C GLN A 170 4.56 -31.85 -12.72
N SER A 171 3.31 -31.60 -12.35
CA SER A 171 2.33 -32.64 -12.02
C SER A 171 1.56 -33.15 -13.23
N GLN A 172 1.75 -32.58 -14.44
CA GLN A 172 1.17 -33.02 -15.70
C GLN A 172 2.15 -33.87 -16.50
#